data_1835e8a2c5b9a13d4277925e90751015
#
_entry.id   1835e8a2c5b9a13d4277925e90751015
#
_cell.length_a   1.000
_cell.length_b   1.000
_cell.length_c   1.000
_cell.angle_alpha   90.00
_cell.angle_beta   90.00
_cell.angle_gamma   90.00
#
_symmetry.space_group_name_H-M   'P 1'
#
loop_
_entity.id
_entity.type
_entity.pdbx_description
1 polymer ?
#
loop_
_entity_poly.entity_id
_entity_poly.type
_entity_poly.pdbx_seq_one_letter_code
_entity_poly.pdbx_strand_id
1 'polypeptide(L)'
;MKKFIFYTIQLFLAACFMAACSGDEPSPAPEPEPTPNPEQPGRKRTILVYAIASNNLVSDFYDDSEEMLDGMKQIDPEEYSLLVYRVFRSGDVALLEATSTDAGMDFTIIKEYDNQTLSTDPRRLTEVIEDAMELRPAQSYGLFFWAHGSSWEPEYSEHTPLPLNQAQPPMLYAYGGDQTTGVSDWMDIDEMASALPDNTFDFIWFDNCFMSSIEVIYQLRNKANFMVAYPTEIYSYGAPYESVIPLVMKPDADLIEAAKETFNFYNFQRLACTVAVMDLSKIEAVSDACEKANSNFTLVKTLDLQKYSRFSYGPYFDFVQLTKRIGAKSPDFDETELDRAMADFVIYKACSAKNFSGKEIDPENYSGISAHAYKVYTTHDEYYRSLDWYKRIMNGQ
;
A
#
# COMPACT_ATOMS: atom_id res chain seq x y z
N MET A 1 67.65 -6.50 0.15
CA MET A 1 68.27 -7.81 0.29
C MET A 1 67.12 -8.84 0.33
N LYS A 2 66.92 -9.53 -0.79
CA LYS A 2 66.97 -11.01 -1.00
C LYS A 2 66.02 -11.79 -0.08
N LYS A 3 65.10 -12.66 -0.52
CA LYS A 3 65.19 -13.68 -1.55
C LYS A 3 63.79 -14.11 -2.05
N PHE A 4 63.69 -14.33 -3.34
CA PHE A 4 62.73 -15.18 -4.06
C PHE A 4 63.00 -16.66 -3.79
N ILE A 5 61.92 -17.46 -3.74
CA ILE A 5 62.01 -18.89 -4.04
C ILE A 5 60.82 -19.29 -4.91
N PHE A 6 61.14 -19.68 -6.14
CA PHE A 6 60.32 -20.43 -7.10
C PHE A 6 60.35 -21.91 -6.74
N TYR A 7 59.26 -22.64 -6.90
CA TYR A 7 59.30 -24.04 -7.22
C TYR A 7 58.28 -24.41 -8.29
N THR A 8 58.80 -25.03 -9.25
CA THR A 8 58.50 -25.56 -10.57
C THR A 8 57.44 -26.64 -10.64
N ILE A 9 56.80 -26.62 -11.79
CA ILE A 9 55.92 -27.62 -12.43
C ILE A 9 56.57 -29.00 -12.54
N GLN A 10 55.77 -30.07 -12.34
CA GLN A 10 56.03 -31.37 -12.99
C GLN A 10 54.74 -31.96 -13.57
N LEU A 11 54.71 -31.99 -14.90
CA LEU A 11 53.82 -32.79 -15.72
C LEU A 11 54.22 -34.28 -15.60
N PHE A 12 53.25 -35.18 -15.46
CA PHE A 12 53.44 -36.58 -15.85
C PHE A 12 52.28 -37.01 -16.74
N LEU A 13 52.62 -37.22 -18.00
CA LEU A 13 51.85 -37.98 -18.98
C LEU A 13 52.15 -39.50 -18.75
N ALA A 14 51.12 -40.31 -18.71
CA ALA A 14 51.23 -41.72 -19.08
C ALA A 14 49.91 -42.18 -19.70
N ALA A 15 50.03 -42.72 -20.88
CA ALA A 15 48.94 -43.17 -21.75
C ALA A 15 48.66 -44.66 -21.59
N CYS A 16 47.41 -45.02 -21.91
CA CYS A 16 46.93 -46.29 -22.48
C CYS A 16 46.99 -47.55 -21.66
N PHE A 17 45.81 -48.12 -21.38
CA PHE A 17 45.44 -49.42 -21.99
C PHE A 17 43.90 -49.62 -21.89
N MET A 18 43.29 -49.96 -23.01
CA MET A 18 41.91 -50.41 -23.12
C MET A 18 41.78 -51.82 -22.55
N ALA A 19 40.79 -52.03 -21.71
CA ALA A 19 40.18 -53.36 -21.56
C ALA A 19 38.70 -53.15 -21.21
N ALA A 20 37.84 -53.54 -22.14
CA ALA A 20 36.40 -53.59 -21.93
C ALA A 20 36.06 -54.75 -20.98
N CYS A 21 35.34 -54.43 -19.90
CA CYS A 21 34.48 -55.37 -19.23
C CYS A 21 33.21 -54.68 -18.82
N SER A 22 32.11 -55.15 -19.39
CA SER A 22 30.75 -54.82 -19.01
C SER A 22 30.49 -55.25 -17.56
N GLY A 23 30.21 -54.28 -16.73
CA GLY A 23 29.70 -54.50 -15.38
C GLY A 23 28.74 -53.34 -15.08
N ASP A 24 27.45 -53.65 -14.97
CA ASP A 24 26.42 -52.69 -14.51
C ASP A 24 26.77 -52.21 -13.11
N GLU A 25 27.28 -50.99 -13.01
CA GLU A 25 27.26 -50.30 -11.72
C GLU A 25 25.84 -49.77 -11.49
N PRO A 26 25.25 -50.04 -10.31
CA PRO A 26 23.96 -49.47 -9.99
C PRO A 26 24.10 -47.92 -9.91
N SER A 27 23.24 -47.20 -10.62
CA SER A 27 23.08 -45.77 -10.47
C SER A 27 23.00 -45.38 -9.00
N PRO A 28 23.69 -44.31 -8.55
CA PRO A 28 23.52 -43.81 -7.21
C PRO A 28 22.03 -43.56 -6.95
N ALA A 29 21.55 -44.06 -5.82
CA ALA A 29 20.19 -43.81 -5.39
C ALA A 29 19.94 -42.28 -5.38
N PRO A 30 18.79 -41.82 -5.83
CA PRO A 30 18.45 -40.39 -5.72
C PRO A 30 18.62 -39.97 -4.27
N GLU A 31 19.29 -38.84 -4.04
CA GLU A 31 19.31 -38.21 -2.71
C GLU A 31 17.88 -38.11 -2.21
N PRO A 32 17.62 -38.47 -0.95
CA PRO A 32 16.30 -38.33 -0.39
C PRO A 32 15.91 -36.86 -0.53
N GLU A 33 14.75 -36.61 -1.16
CA GLU A 33 14.14 -35.29 -1.17
C GLU A 33 14.12 -34.81 0.29
N PRO A 34 14.47 -33.52 0.55
CA PRO A 34 14.42 -32.98 1.89
C PRO A 34 13.01 -33.23 2.44
N THR A 35 12.92 -34.01 3.49
CA THR A 35 11.66 -34.23 4.20
C THR A 35 11.10 -32.85 4.54
N PRO A 36 9.85 -32.54 4.19
CA PRO A 36 9.23 -31.29 4.61
C PRO A 36 9.38 -31.22 6.13
N ASN A 37 9.97 -30.13 6.60
CA ASN A 37 9.99 -29.78 8.01
C ASN A 37 8.53 -29.89 8.51
N PRO A 38 8.23 -30.61 9.59
CA PRO A 38 6.86 -30.69 10.08
C PRO A 38 6.40 -29.24 10.28
N GLU A 39 5.39 -28.84 9.52
CA GLU A 39 4.79 -27.52 9.56
C GLU A 39 4.55 -27.18 11.04
N GLN A 40 5.27 -26.22 11.58
CA GLN A 40 4.78 -25.51 12.75
C GLN A 40 3.44 -24.95 12.32
N PRO A 41 2.35 -25.22 13.06
CA PRO A 41 1.07 -24.64 12.72
C PRO A 41 1.27 -23.13 12.66
N GLY A 42 1.26 -22.55 11.46
CA GLY A 42 1.45 -21.14 11.24
C GLY A 42 0.37 -20.37 12.02
N ARG A 43 0.69 -19.14 12.40
CA ARG A 43 -0.30 -18.25 13.02
C ARG A 43 -1.56 -18.17 12.16
N LYS A 44 -2.69 -17.83 12.77
CA LYS A 44 -3.94 -17.62 12.04
C LYS A 44 -3.84 -16.37 11.16
N ARG A 45 -3.23 -15.30 11.72
CA ARG A 45 -2.96 -14.07 10.95
C ARG A 45 -1.71 -13.37 11.47
N THR A 46 -0.97 -12.77 10.53
CA THR A 46 0.06 -11.78 10.79
C THR A 46 -0.36 -10.46 10.14
N ILE A 47 -0.34 -9.38 10.91
CA ILE A 47 -0.53 -8.03 10.39
C ILE A 47 0.82 -7.32 10.42
N LEU A 48 1.20 -6.70 9.31
CA LEU A 48 2.34 -5.80 9.19
C LEU A 48 1.84 -4.35 9.11
N VAL A 49 2.34 -3.50 9.97
CA VAL A 49 2.24 -2.05 9.86
C VAL A 49 3.56 -1.53 9.31
N TYR A 50 3.55 -0.96 8.09
CA TYR A 50 4.72 -0.36 7.47
C TYR A 50 4.70 1.14 7.73
N ALA A 51 5.47 1.60 8.73
CA ALA A 51 5.41 2.96 9.24
C ALA A 51 6.66 3.78 8.86
N ILE A 52 6.44 4.93 8.20
CA ILE A 52 7.49 5.93 7.94
C ILE A 52 7.31 7.11 8.89
N ALA A 53 7.99 7.05 10.04
CA ALA A 53 7.95 8.04 11.11
C ALA A 53 9.20 8.95 11.18
N SER A 54 10.00 9.00 10.10
CA SER A 54 11.21 9.84 10.02
C SER A 54 10.89 11.32 9.73
N ASN A 55 9.65 11.72 9.80
CA ASN A 55 9.13 13.06 9.49
C ASN A 55 8.44 13.71 10.72
N ASN A 56 7.49 14.63 10.48
CA ASN A 56 6.76 15.32 11.55
C ASN A 56 5.69 14.46 12.25
N LEU A 57 5.42 13.24 11.78
CA LEU A 57 4.45 12.33 12.39
C LEU A 57 5.05 11.47 13.53
N VAL A 58 6.32 11.70 13.91
CA VAL A 58 6.99 10.85 14.89
C VAL A 58 6.28 10.80 16.26
N SER A 59 5.65 11.89 16.71
CA SER A 59 4.87 11.90 17.97
C SER A 59 3.61 11.07 17.83
N ASP A 60 2.90 11.23 16.72
CA ASP A 60 1.66 10.49 16.45
C ASP A 60 1.94 8.98 16.33
N PHE A 61 3.11 8.60 15.76
CA PHE A 61 3.53 7.20 15.71
C PHE A 61 3.68 6.57 17.10
N TYR A 62 4.20 7.31 18.10
CA TYR A 62 4.29 6.78 19.47
C TYR A 62 2.90 6.59 20.07
N ASP A 63 1.99 7.54 19.89
CA ASP A 63 0.61 7.44 20.39
C ASP A 63 -0.11 6.25 19.75
N ASP A 64 -0.02 6.09 18.40
CA ASP A 64 -0.60 4.98 17.66
C ASP A 64 0.04 3.63 18.06
N SER A 65 1.34 3.62 18.38
CA SER A 65 2.03 2.41 18.83
C SER A 65 1.51 1.95 20.19
N GLU A 66 1.19 2.85 21.11
CA GLU A 66 0.56 2.53 22.39
C GLU A 66 -0.85 1.96 22.17
N GLU A 67 -1.65 2.56 21.29
CA GLU A 67 -2.98 2.05 20.94
C GLU A 67 -2.91 0.66 20.28
N MET A 68 -1.91 0.39 19.41
CA MET A 68 -1.67 -0.93 18.82
C MET A 68 -1.41 -1.99 19.91
N LEU A 69 -0.56 -1.66 20.89
CA LEU A 69 -0.31 -2.55 22.02
C LEU A 69 -1.57 -2.78 22.87
N ASP A 70 -2.38 -1.73 23.08
CA ASP A 70 -3.64 -1.83 23.81
C ASP A 70 -4.66 -2.72 23.06
N GLY A 71 -4.73 -2.62 21.75
CA GLY A 71 -5.53 -3.52 20.91
C GLY A 71 -5.07 -4.98 21.01
N MET A 72 -3.75 -5.22 21.04
CA MET A 72 -3.19 -6.56 21.18
C MET A 72 -3.43 -7.21 22.55
N LYS A 73 -3.76 -6.46 23.62
CA LYS A 73 -4.14 -7.06 24.92
C LYS A 73 -5.36 -7.97 24.85
N GLN A 74 -6.18 -7.83 23.82
CA GLN A 74 -7.38 -8.64 23.58
C GLN A 74 -7.14 -9.84 22.65
N ILE A 75 -5.91 -10.02 22.17
CA ILE A 75 -5.51 -10.98 21.14
C ILE A 75 -4.54 -12.00 21.73
N ASP A 76 -4.69 -13.27 21.34
CA ASP A 76 -3.77 -14.33 21.72
C ASP A 76 -2.46 -14.21 20.90
N PRO A 77 -1.32 -13.84 21.49
CA PRO A 77 -0.07 -13.64 20.78
C PRO A 77 0.55 -14.93 20.25
N GLU A 78 0.08 -16.13 20.68
CA GLU A 78 0.52 -17.39 20.13
C GLU A 78 -0.16 -17.73 18.79
N GLU A 79 -1.39 -17.25 18.61
CA GLU A 79 -2.18 -17.49 17.40
C GLU A 79 -2.06 -16.36 16.36
N TYR A 80 -1.68 -15.15 16.79
CA TYR A 80 -1.67 -13.93 15.97
C TYR A 80 -0.39 -13.14 16.19
N SER A 81 0.07 -12.42 15.16
CA SER A 81 1.20 -11.49 15.27
C SER A 81 0.85 -10.12 14.73
N LEU A 82 1.22 -9.10 15.48
CA LEU A 82 1.30 -7.73 15.00
C LEU A 82 2.77 -7.34 14.89
N LEU A 83 3.21 -7.06 13.66
CA LEU A 83 4.53 -6.60 13.31
C LEU A 83 4.47 -5.13 12.94
N VAL A 84 5.45 -4.35 13.38
CA VAL A 84 5.57 -2.92 13.06
C VAL A 84 6.97 -2.67 12.53
N TYR A 85 7.09 -2.42 11.23
CA TYR A 85 8.28 -1.83 10.66
C TYR A 85 8.24 -0.32 10.90
N ARG A 86 9.32 0.25 11.41
CA ARG A 86 9.44 1.69 11.65
C ARG A 86 10.79 2.23 11.23
N VAL A 87 10.78 3.47 10.78
CA VAL A 87 11.98 4.28 10.55
C VAL A 87 11.85 5.62 11.26
N PHE A 88 12.91 6.02 11.95
CA PHE A 88 13.02 7.34 12.54
C PHE A 88 14.10 8.18 11.85
N ARG A 89 14.00 9.50 11.98
CA ARG A 89 14.99 10.45 11.41
C ARG A 89 16.41 10.21 11.93
N SER A 90 16.57 9.60 13.09
CA SER A 90 17.87 9.20 13.64
C SER A 90 18.58 8.12 12.83
N GLY A 91 17.86 7.47 11.89
CA GLY A 91 18.34 6.30 11.16
C GLY A 91 18.15 5.00 11.93
N ASP A 92 17.32 4.98 12.98
CA ASP A 92 16.87 3.75 13.65
C ASP A 92 15.76 3.12 12.81
N VAL A 93 16.06 1.97 12.23
CA VAL A 93 15.18 1.23 11.30
C VAL A 93 15.04 -0.20 11.80
N ALA A 94 13.83 -0.60 12.16
CA ALA A 94 13.61 -1.91 12.77
C ALA A 94 12.23 -2.49 12.45
N LEU A 95 12.15 -3.81 12.48
CA LEU A 95 10.91 -4.58 12.55
C LEU A 95 10.71 -5.03 14.00
N LEU A 96 9.57 -4.69 14.56
CA LEU A 96 9.17 -5.00 15.92
C LEU A 96 7.99 -5.96 15.92
N GLU A 97 7.85 -6.71 16.98
CA GLU A 97 6.67 -7.54 17.25
C GLU A 97 6.04 -7.13 18.57
N ALA A 98 4.71 -7.03 18.61
CA ALA A 98 3.96 -6.89 19.84
C ALA A 98 4.01 -8.22 20.62
N THR A 99 4.63 -8.21 21.78
CA THR A 99 4.86 -9.41 22.61
C THR A 99 4.32 -9.22 24.01
N SER A 100 3.89 -10.32 24.64
CA SER A 100 3.52 -10.33 26.06
C SER A 100 4.76 -10.38 26.93
N THR A 101 4.88 -9.50 27.91
CA THR A 101 5.97 -9.44 28.89
C THR A 101 5.40 -9.48 30.30
N ASP A 102 6.26 -9.64 31.31
CA ASP A 102 5.84 -9.57 32.73
C ASP A 102 5.19 -8.21 33.11
N ALA A 103 5.51 -7.16 32.34
CA ALA A 103 4.97 -5.81 32.55
C ALA A 103 3.70 -5.51 31.73
N GLY A 104 3.31 -6.40 30.81
CA GLY A 104 2.19 -6.23 29.89
C GLY A 104 2.62 -6.45 28.42
N MET A 105 1.83 -5.90 27.49
CA MET A 105 2.23 -5.91 26.07
C MET A 105 3.32 -4.86 25.83
N ASP A 106 4.32 -5.21 25.02
CA ASP A 106 5.39 -4.31 24.61
C ASP A 106 5.92 -4.68 23.22
N PHE A 107 6.58 -3.75 22.55
CA PHE A 107 7.25 -4.02 21.30
C PHE A 107 8.67 -4.52 21.51
N THR A 108 8.97 -5.67 20.92
CA THR A 108 10.32 -6.27 20.90
C THR A 108 10.89 -6.17 19.49
N ILE A 109 12.11 -5.64 19.35
CA ILE A 109 12.83 -5.65 18.07
C ILE A 109 13.16 -7.09 17.68
N ILE A 110 12.69 -7.53 16.52
CA ILE A 110 12.96 -8.87 15.97
C ILE A 110 13.93 -8.83 14.80
N LYS A 111 14.10 -7.67 14.16
CA LYS A 111 15.11 -7.44 13.12
C LYS A 111 15.46 -5.95 13.05
N GLU A 112 16.74 -5.65 12.87
CA GLU A 112 17.25 -4.31 12.56
C GLU A 112 17.65 -4.25 11.08
N TYR A 113 17.50 -3.07 10.47
CA TYR A 113 17.89 -2.83 9.09
C TYR A 113 18.94 -1.73 9.00
N ASP A 114 19.71 -1.74 7.92
CA ASP A 114 20.58 -0.61 7.61
C ASP A 114 19.76 0.65 7.27
N ASN A 115 20.37 1.79 7.40
CA ASN A 115 19.77 3.10 7.07
C ASN A 115 20.27 3.66 5.72
N GLN A 116 20.89 2.84 4.88
CA GLN A 116 21.35 3.25 3.56
C GLN A 116 20.24 3.11 2.51
N THR A 117 19.36 2.14 2.72
CA THR A 117 18.18 1.93 1.87
C THR A 117 17.00 2.63 2.53
N LEU A 118 16.42 3.63 1.86
CA LEU A 118 15.28 4.38 2.37
C LEU A 118 14.04 3.50 2.51
N SER A 119 13.14 3.86 3.42
CA SER A 119 11.86 3.15 3.60
C SER A 119 10.88 3.38 2.44
N THR A 120 11.15 4.36 1.59
CA THR A 120 10.46 4.63 0.34
C THR A 120 11.06 3.89 -0.87
N ASP A 121 12.19 3.21 -0.71
CA ASP A 121 12.74 2.35 -1.76
C ASP A 121 11.91 1.05 -1.86
N PRO A 122 11.39 0.69 -3.05
CA PRO A 122 10.58 -0.53 -3.24
C PRO A 122 11.31 -1.80 -2.81
N ARG A 123 12.64 -1.85 -2.88
CA ARG A 123 13.44 -2.99 -2.39
C ARG A 123 13.34 -3.16 -0.88
N ARG A 124 13.28 -2.05 -0.11
CA ARG A 124 13.09 -2.10 1.35
C ARG A 124 11.70 -2.62 1.69
N LEU A 125 10.67 -2.16 0.98
CA LEU A 125 9.31 -2.67 1.19
C LEU A 125 9.24 -4.18 0.92
N THR A 126 9.81 -4.65 -0.20
CA THR A 126 9.88 -6.09 -0.51
C THR A 126 10.61 -6.86 0.59
N GLU A 127 11.82 -6.41 1.00
CA GLU A 127 12.61 -7.05 2.05
C GLU A 127 11.82 -7.19 3.35
N VAL A 128 11.16 -6.13 3.79
CA VAL A 128 10.39 -6.14 5.06
C VAL A 128 9.19 -7.09 4.98
N ILE A 129 8.51 -7.16 3.85
CA ILE A 129 7.38 -8.08 3.64
C ILE A 129 7.88 -9.53 3.66
N GLU A 130 8.96 -9.85 2.95
CA GLU A 130 9.57 -11.17 2.95
C GLU A 130 10.01 -11.60 4.36
N ASP A 131 10.67 -10.70 5.09
CA ASP A 131 11.06 -10.93 6.48
C ASP A 131 9.88 -11.16 7.41
N ALA A 132 8.83 -10.35 7.27
CA ALA A 132 7.61 -10.50 8.08
C ALA A 132 6.97 -11.88 7.86
N MET A 133 6.91 -12.33 6.61
CA MET A 133 6.34 -13.63 6.24
C MET A 133 7.25 -14.79 6.67
N GLU A 134 8.57 -14.65 6.59
CA GLU A 134 9.54 -15.65 7.04
C GLU A 134 9.55 -15.78 8.56
N LEU A 135 9.63 -14.64 9.28
CA LEU A 135 9.71 -14.62 10.74
C LEU A 135 8.39 -14.99 11.42
N ARG A 136 7.27 -14.67 10.80
CA ARG A 136 5.91 -14.93 11.32
C ARG A 136 4.99 -15.47 10.25
N PRO A 137 5.23 -16.73 9.80
CA PRO A 137 4.37 -17.36 8.82
C PRO A 137 2.96 -17.53 9.37
N ALA A 138 1.97 -17.23 8.55
CA ALA A 138 0.56 -17.24 8.92
C ALA A 138 -0.33 -17.78 7.78
N GLN A 139 -1.56 -18.15 8.12
CA GLN A 139 -2.57 -18.56 7.14
C GLN A 139 -3.11 -17.38 6.32
N SER A 140 -3.03 -16.16 6.88
CA SER A 140 -3.45 -14.93 6.22
C SER A 140 -2.62 -13.72 6.67
N TYR A 141 -2.57 -12.69 5.84
CA TYR A 141 -1.81 -11.49 6.10
C TYR A 141 -2.67 -10.24 5.91
N GLY A 142 -2.48 -9.25 6.79
CA GLY A 142 -2.98 -7.90 6.64
C GLY A 142 -1.82 -6.90 6.56
N LEU A 143 -2.01 -5.81 5.83
CA LEU A 143 -0.99 -4.77 5.67
C LEU A 143 -1.58 -3.39 5.94
N PHE A 144 -0.97 -2.64 6.85
CA PHE A 144 -1.21 -1.22 7.05
C PHE A 144 -0.04 -0.42 6.48
N PHE A 145 -0.36 0.61 5.71
CA PHE A 145 0.57 1.65 5.34
C PHE A 145 0.35 2.88 6.20
N TRP A 146 1.31 3.25 7.01
CA TRP A 146 1.27 4.37 7.95
C TRP A 146 2.34 5.42 7.58
N ALA A 147 1.94 6.54 7.03
CA ALA A 147 2.82 7.64 6.64
C ALA A 147 2.01 8.84 6.11
N HIS A 148 2.67 9.84 5.54
CA HIS A 148 2.00 10.76 4.62
C HIS A 148 1.56 10.05 3.34
N GLY A 149 0.52 10.59 2.68
CA GLY A 149 0.04 10.10 1.39
C GLY A 149 -0.66 11.21 0.61
N SER A 150 -0.66 11.11 -0.72
CA SER A 150 -1.37 12.06 -1.58
C SER A 150 -1.82 11.44 -2.92
N SER A 151 -2.29 10.20 -2.88
CA SER A 151 -2.80 9.53 -4.06
C SER A 151 -1.69 9.06 -5.02
N TRP A 152 -1.91 9.18 -6.32
CA TRP A 152 -1.06 8.68 -7.40
C TRP A 152 0.00 9.67 -7.90
N GLU A 153 -0.02 10.92 -7.45
CA GLU A 153 0.89 11.94 -7.97
C GLU A 153 2.34 11.57 -7.67
N PRO A 154 3.22 11.53 -8.70
CA PRO A 154 4.60 11.07 -8.53
C PRO A 154 5.44 12.11 -7.81
N GLU A 155 6.58 11.70 -7.27
CA GLU A 155 7.56 12.62 -6.73
C GLU A 155 7.98 13.67 -7.77
N TYR A 156 8.03 14.94 -7.37
CA TYR A 156 8.56 16.00 -8.23
C TYR A 156 10.06 15.75 -8.49
N SER A 157 10.37 15.24 -9.68
CA SER A 157 11.77 15.28 -10.13
C SER A 157 12.21 16.75 -10.31
N GLU A 158 13.48 17.05 -10.02
CA GLU A 158 14.09 18.38 -10.20
C GLU A 158 13.92 18.97 -11.63
N HIS A 159 13.34 18.20 -12.54
CA HIS A 159 13.15 18.53 -13.96
C HIS A 159 11.82 19.22 -14.27
N THR A 160 10.91 19.38 -13.29
CA THR A 160 9.67 20.14 -13.49
C THR A 160 9.84 21.54 -12.92
N PRO A 161 10.08 22.58 -13.75
CA PRO A 161 10.27 23.94 -13.25
C PRO A 161 8.97 24.44 -12.60
N LEU A 162 9.00 24.64 -11.27
CA LEU A 162 7.94 25.37 -10.60
C LEU A 162 7.87 26.80 -11.11
N PRO A 163 6.68 27.37 -11.34
CA PRO A 163 6.54 28.79 -11.66
C PRO A 163 7.14 29.63 -10.54
N LEU A 164 8.08 30.51 -10.88
CA LEU A 164 8.92 31.31 -9.96
C LEU A 164 8.17 32.23 -8.98
N ASN A 165 6.84 32.28 -8.98
CA ASN A 165 6.02 33.24 -8.23
C ASN A 165 4.92 32.63 -7.36
N GLN A 166 4.93 31.32 -7.10
CA GLN A 166 3.99 30.73 -6.14
C GLN A 166 4.75 30.28 -4.89
N ALA A 167 4.19 30.59 -3.70
CA ALA A 167 4.61 29.94 -2.47
C ALA A 167 4.59 28.44 -2.76
N GLN A 168 5.69 27.74 -2.40
CA GLN A 168 5.80 26.31 -2.65
C GLN A 168 4.50 25.64 -2.19
N PRO A 169 3.77 24.97 -3.09
CA PRO A 169 2.64 24.19 -2.66
C PRO A 169 3.15 23.15 -1.68
N PRO A 170 2.35 22.74 -0.67
CA PRO A 170 2.69 21.54 0.06
C PRO A 170 2.88 20.44 -0.97
N MET A 171 4.03 19.79 -0.93
CA MET A 171 4.40 18.77 -1.90
C MET A 171 3.43 17.61 -1.76
N LEU A 172 2.75 17.27 -2.85
CA LEU A 172 1.86 16.11 -2.95
C LEU A 172 2.67 15.00 -3.59
N TYR A 173 2.79 13.86 -2.91
CA TYR A 173 3.54 12.69 -3.38
C TYR A 173 2.81 11.42 -2.97
N ALA A 174 3.02 10.32 -3.67
CA ALA A 174 2.20 9.13 -3.50
C ALA A 174 2.20 8.59 -2.07
N TYR A 175 3.34 8.11 -1.58
CA TYR A 175 3.42 7.52 -0.23
C TYR A 175 4.79 7.79 0.41
N GLY A 176 4.82 8.17 1.69
CA GLY A 176 6.04 8.18 2.47
C GLY A 176 6.38 9.48 3.17
N GLY A 177 7.30 10.26 2.59
CA GLY A 177 7.94 11.40 3.26
C GLY A 177 9.06 10.97 4.18
N ASP A 178 9.89 9.99 3.77
CA ASP A 178 11.08 9.58 4.50
C ASP A 178 12.10 10.71 4.52
N GLN A 179 12.48 11.19 5.70
CA GLN A 179 13.42 12.29 5.91
C GLN A 179 14.72 11.84 6.57
N THR A 180 15.06 10.57 6.49
CA THR A 180 16.29 10.01 7.07
C THR A 180 17.53 10.67 6.47
N THR A 181 17.52 11.03 5.19
CA THR A 181 18.61 11.75 4.51
C THR A 181 18.58 13.27 4.71
N GLY A 182 17.56 13.81 5.38
CA GLY A 182 17.32 15.24 5.54
C GLY A 182 16.51 15.89 4.40
N VAL A 183 16.21 15.15 3.33
CA VAL A 183 15.28 15.52 2.25
C VAL A 183 14.15 14.52 2.27
N SER A 184 12.90 14.97 2.05
CA SER A 184 11.77 14.06 1.96
C SER A 184 11.86 13.24 0.69
N ASP A 185 11.76 11.94 0.82
CA ASP A 185 11.72 10.97 -0.26
C ASP A 185 10.38 10.23 -0.24
N TRP A 186 9.89 9.80 -1.40
CA TRP A 186 8.55 9.24 -1.57
C TRP A 186 8.59 8.03 -2.51
N MET A 187 7.66 7.13 -2.33
CA MET A 187 7.48 5.96 -3.20
C MET A 187 6.31 6.21 -4.14
N ASP A 188 6.52 6.05 -5.43
CA ASP A 188 5.47 6.11 -6.43
C ASP A 188 4.57 4.87 -6.37
N ILE A 189 3.30 4.97 -6.82
CA ILE A 189 2.35 3.86 -6.66
C ILE A 189 2.65 2.65 -7.54
N ASP A 190 3.32 2.82 -8.67
CA ASP A 190 3.77 1.71 -9.52
C ASP A 190 5.00 1.01 -8.91
N GLU A 191 5.89 1.75 -8.23
CA GLU A 191 6.96 1.17 -7.43
C GLU A 191 6.41 0.37 -6.26
N MET A 192 5.43 0.93 -5.51
CA MET A 192 4.71 0.22 -4.45
C MET A 192 4.07 -1.06 -4.98
N ALA A 193 3.38 -0.99 -6.12
CA ALA A 193 2.76 -2.15 -6.73
C ALA A 193 3.79 -3.21 -7.14
N SER A 194 4.97 -2.80 -7.60
CA SER A 194 6.06 -3.73 -7.96
C SER A 194 6.68 -4.43 -6.75
N ALA A 195 6.70 -3.75 -5.60
CA ALA A 195 7.27 -4.28 -4.36
C ALA A 195 6.34 -5.27 -3.63
N LEU A 196 5.04 -5.15 -3.82
CA LEU A 196 4.04 -6.00 -3.18
C LEU A 196 3.83 -7.31 -3.95
N PRO A 197 3.84 -8.48 -3.28
CA PRO A 197 3.50 -9.75 -3.90
C PRO A 197 1.99 -9.79 -4.26
N ASP A 198 1.66 -10.47 -5.38
CA ASP A 198 0.29 -10.61 -5.84
C ASP A 198 -0.52 -11.58 -4.97
N ASN A 199 -1.80 -11.28 -4.76
CA ASN A 199 -2.79 -12.14 -4.08
C ASN A 199 -2.33 -12.63 -2.69
N THR A 200 -1.62 -11.78 -1.96
CA THR A 200 -0.98 -12.18 -0.68
C THR A 200 -1.75 -11.68 0.52
N PHE A 201 -2.31 -10.47 0.44
CA PHE A 201 -2.96 -9.86 1.59
C PHE A 201 -4.47 -10.06 1.55
N ASP A 202 -5.07 -10.33 2.72
CA ASP A 202 -6.53 -10.28 2.85
C ASP A 202 -7.02 -8.84 2.72
N PHE A 203 -6.25 -7.91 3.28
CA PHE A 203 -6.55 -6.49 3.14
C PHE A 203 -5.27 -5.63 3.13
N ILE A 204 -5.37 -4.47 2.50
CA ILE A 204 -4.47 -3.34 2.65
C ILE A 204 -5.27 -2.18 3.24
N TRP A 205 -4.77 -1.61 4.34
CA TRP A 205 -5.32 -0.40 4.96
C TRP A 205 -4.32 0.74 4.79
N PHE A 206 -4.74 1.78 4.10
CA PHE A 206 -3.98 3.00 3.99
C PHE A 206 -4.38 3.97 5.10
N ASP A 207 -3.57 4.08 6.13
CA ASP A 207 -3.70 5.12 7.15
C ASP A 207 -2.93 6.38 6.71
N ASN A 208 -3.40 6.92 5.57
CA ASN A 208 -2.76 7.99 4.80
C ASN A 208 -3.81 8.87 4.14
N CYS A 209 -3.47 10.13 3.89
CA CYS A 209 -4.31 11.05 3.12
C CYS A 209 -4.47 10.60 1.67
N PHE A 210 -5.68 10.74 1.08
CA PHE A 210 -6.00 10.64 -0.35
C PHE A 210 -5.79 9.28 -1.03
N MET A 211 -5.47 8.22 -0.31
CA MET A 211 -5.14 6.93 -0.94
C MET A 211 -6.37 6.17 -1.47
N SER A 212 -7.61 6.62 -1.21
CA SER A 212 -8.81 6.09 -1.86
C SER A 212 -9.06 6.78 -3.20
N SER A 213 -8.09 6.75 -4.10
CA SER A 213 -8.27 7.15 -5.50
C SER A 213 -8.31 5.93 -6.41
N ILE A 214 -9.08 6.03 -7.49
CA ILE A 214 -9.24 4.90 -8.42
C ILE A 214 -7.89 4.51 -9.05
N GLU A 215 -6.99 5.45 -9.23
CA GLU A 215 -5.66 5.23 -9.77
C GLU A 215 -4.83 4.34 -8.84
N VAL A 216 -4.81 4.64 -7.54
CA VAL A 216 -4.13 3.83 -6.51
C VAL A 216 -4.78 2.46 -6.40
N ILE A 217 -6.10 2.41 -6.28
CA ILE A 217 -6.87 1.18 -6.10
C ILE A 217 -6.64 0.23 -7.28
N TYR A 218 -6.70 0.74 -8.51
CA TYR A 218 -6.52 -0.09 -9.70
C TYR A 218 -5.08 -0.58 -9.87
N GLN A 219 -4.10 0.25 -9.48
CA GLN A 219 -2.68 -0.14 -9.50
C GLN A 219 -2.41 -1.30 -8.54
N LEU A 220 -3.11 -1.34 -7.40
CA LEU A 220 -2.92 -2.34 -6.35
C LEU A 220 -3.97 -3.47 -6.35
N ARG A 221 -4.85 -3.54 -7.36
CA ARG A 221 -6.02 -4.45 -7.43
C ARG A 221 -5.73 -5.93 -7.22
N ASN A 222 -4.51 -6.36 -7.55
CA ASN A 222 -4.09 -7.77 -7.45
C ASN A 222 -3.29 -8.06 -6.17
N LYS A 223 -3.12 -7.08 -5.25
CA LYS A 223 -2.26 -7.24 -4.08
C LYS A 223 -3.01 -7.74 -2.85
N ALA A 224 -4.30 -7.42 -2.75
CA ALA A 224 -5.17 -7.80 -1.64
C ALA A 224 -6.58 -8.16 -2.10
N ASN A 225 -7.36 -8.77 -1.20
CA ASN A 225 -8.79 -9.01 -1.43
C ASN A 225 -9.61 -7.74 -1.17
N PHE A 226 -9.24 -6.96 -0.15
CA PHE A 226 -9.93 -5.74 0.25
C PHE A 226 -8.96 -4.57 0.42
N MET A 227 -9.48 -3.36 0.29
CA MET A 227 -8.75 -2.14 0.61
C MET A 227 -9.60 -1.24 1.50
N VAL A 228 -8.96 -0.63 2.50
CA VAL A 228 -9.53 0.45 3.32
C VAL A 228 -8.69 1.70 3.12
N ALA A 229 -9.32 2.81 2.76
CA ALA A 229 -8.60 4.06 2.50
C ALA A 229 -9.51 5.29 2.61
N TYR A 230 -8.91 6.47 2.57
CA TYR A 230 -9.56 7.77 2.71
C TYR A 230 -9.42 8.57 1.41
N PRO A 231 -10.52 9.06 0.80
CA PRO A 231 -10.45 9.90 -0.41
C PRO A 231 -10.08 11.36 -0.11
N THR A 232 -10.03 11.76 1.16
CA THR A 232 -9.60 13.10 1.61
C THR A 232 -8.41 13.01 2.56
N GLU A 233 -7.97 14.16 3.09
CA GLU A 233 -7.03 14.17 4.21
C GLU A 233 -7.66 13.52 5.44
N ILE A 234 -6.85 12.81 6.21
CA ILE A 234 -7.13 12.35 7.56
C ILE A 234 -6.22 13.09 8.56
N TYR A 235 -6.65 13.22 9.81
CA TYR A 235 -5.81 13.77 10.86
C TYR A 235 -4.71 12.78 11.25
N SER A 236 -3.62 13.31 11.82
CA SER A 236 -2.47 12.51 12.26
C SER A 236 -2.75 11.54 13.42
N TYR A 237 -3.93 11.60 14.00
CA TYR A 237 -4.40 10.58 14.97
C TYR A 237 -4.58 9.18 14.38
N GLY A 238 -4.53 9.04 13.06
CA GLY A 238 -4.65 7.76 12.38
C GLY A 238 -5.96 7.00 12.64
N ALA A 239 -5.95 5.72 12.40
CA ALA A 239 -7.02 4.82 12.82
C ALA A 239 -6.95 4.58 14.34
N PRO A 240 -8.07 4.46 15.08
CA PRO A 240 -8.06 4.16 16.50
C PRO A 240 -7.64 2.69 16.74
N TYR A 241 -6.34 2.43 16.76
CA TYR A 241 -5.77 1.10 16.73
C TYR A 241 -6.19 0.21 17.90
N GLU A 242 -6.47 0.77 19.09
CA GLU A 242 -6.99 0.02 20.23
C GLU A 242 -8.28 -0.73 19.87
N SER A 243 -9.17 -0.12 19.10
CA SER A 243 -10.43 -0.74 18.67
C SER A 243 -10.34 -1.43 17.32
N VAL A 244 -9.48 -0.96 16.40
CA VAL A 244 -9.34 -1.51 15.05
C VAL A 244 -8.59 -2.85 15.06
N ILE A 245 -7.46 -2.96 15.76
CA ILE A 245 -6.64 -4.19 15.79
C ILE A 245 -7.46 -5.45 16.17
N PRO A 246 -8.29 -5.45 17.23
CA PRO A 246 -9.08 -6.63 17.58
C PRO A 246 -10.08 -7.07 16.50
N LEU A 247 -10.55 -6.13 15.68
CA LEU A 247 -11.51 -6.41 14.60
C LEU A 247 -10.83 -7.01 13.37
N VAL A 248 -9.66 -6.49 12.99
CA VAL A 248 -8.96 -6.90 11.78
C VAL A 248 -8.04 -8.10 12.00
N MET A 249 -7.68 -8.40 13.25
CA MET A 249 -6.83 -9.55 13.59
C MET A 249 -7.55 -10.89 13.50
N LYS A 250 -8.88 -10.91 13.56
CA LYS A 250 -9.67 -12.13 13.43
C LYS A 250 -9.52 -12.75 12.02
N PRO A 251 -9.68 -14.07 11.88
CA PRO A 251 -9.62 -14.72 10.57
C PRO A 251 -10.59 -14.12 9.55
N ASP A 252 -11.82 -13.81 10.02
CA ASP A 252 -12.83 -13.07 9.26
C ASP A 252 -12.74 -11.60 9.65
N ALA A 253 -11.73 -10.88 9.13
CA ALA A 253 -11.51 -9.47 9.44
C ALA A 253 -12.78 -8.65 9.20
N ASP A 254 -13.30 -8.02 10.26
CA ASP A 254 -14.47 -7.14 10.14
C ASP A 254 -14.04 -5.73 9.75
N LEU A 255 -13.62 -5.59 8.48
CA LEU A 255 -13.16 -4.32 7.92
C LEU A 255 -14.26 -3.25 7.91
N ILE A 256 -15.52 -3.68 7.79
CA ILE A 256 -16.65 -2.75 7.82
C ILE A 256 -16.81 -2.16 9.22
N GLU A 257 -16.76 -3.00 10.26
CA GLU A 257 -16.87 -2.52 11.63
C GLU A 257 -15.63 -1.70 12.03
N ALA A 258 -14.44 -2.12 11.62
CA ALA A 258 -13.20 -1.36 11.84
C ALA A 258 -13.25 0.05 11.19
N ALA A 259 -13.77 0.15 9.97
CA ALA A 259 -13.97 1.43 9.30
C ALA A 259 -15.06 2.29 9.98
N LYS A 260 -16.11 1.66 10.52
CA LYS A 260 -17.14 2.36 11.33
C LYS A 260 -16.56 2.89 12.64
N GLU A 261 -15.75 2.09 13.35
CA GLU A 261 -15.05 2.54 14.56
C GLU A 261 -14.17 3.73 14.26
N THR A 262 -13.42 3.69 13.15
CA THR A 262 -12.61 4.84 12.71
C THR A 262 -13.48 6.08 12.45
N PHE A 263 -14.57 5.95 11.70
CA PHE A 263 -15.47 7.07 11.44
C PHE A 263 -16.12 7.61 12.74
N ASN A 264 -16.55 6.71 13.62
CA ASN A 264 -17.17 7.08 14.91
C ASN A 264 -16.18 7.80 15.83
N PHE A 265 -14.94 7.38 15.90
CA PHE A 265 -13.87 8.03 16.66
C PHE A 265 -13.73 9.51 16.27
N TYR A 266 -13.61 9.79 14.96
CA TYR A 266 -13.52 11.18 14.47
C TYR A 266 -14.81 11.95 14.67
N ASN A 267 -15.96 11.35 14.41
CA ASN A 267 -17.27 11.98 14.59
C ASN A 267 -17.55 12.33 16.03
N PHE A 268 -17.16 11.49 16.99
CA PHE A 268 -17.28 11.78 18.42
C PHE A 268 -16.46 13.00 18.83
N GLN A 269 -15.30 13.18 18.24
CA GLN A 269 -14.43 14.35 18.47
C GLN A 269 -14.85 15.57 17.65
N ARG A 270 -15.90 15.46 16.83
CA ARG A 270 -16.37 16.50 15.89
C ARG A 270 -15.29 16.88 14.85
N LEU A 271 -14.46 15.93 14.49
CA LEU A 271 -13.45 16.05 13.46
C LEU A 271 -13.98 15.51 12.12
N ALA A 272 -13.43 16.01 11.05
CA ALA A 272 -13.76 15.53 9.71
C ALA A 272 -13.17 14.15 9.45
N CYS A 273 -13.94 13.27 8.81
CA CYS A 273 -13.47 11.97 8.36
C CYS A 273 -14.21 11.54 7.10
N THR A 274 -13.51 10.87 6.23
CA THR A 274 -14.06 10.11 5.10
C THR A 274 -13.37 8.77 5.08
N VAL A 275 -14.10 7.70 4.85
CA VAL A 275 -13.52 6.35 4.78
C VAL A 275 -14.31 5.50 3.80
N ALA A 276 -13.63 4.57 3.13
CA ALA A 276 -14.27 3.58 2.27
C ALA A 276 -13.59 2.22 2.42
N VAL A 277 -14.37 1.15 2.29
CA VAL A 277 -13.94 -0.24 2.22
C VAL A 277 -14.32 -0.79 0.85
N MET A 278 -13.36 -1.29 0.11
CA MET A 278 -13.51 -1.80 -1.24
C MET A 278 -13.23 -3.29 -1.32
N ASP A 279 -14.08 -4.04 -2.03
CA ASP A 279 -13.85 -5.42 -2.46
C ASP A 279 -13.13 -5.40 -3.81
N LEU A 280 -11.81 -5.60 -3.80
CA LEU A 280 -10.98 -5.50 -5.02
C LEU A 280 -11.34 -6.54 -6.08
N SER A 281 -11.99 -7.64 -5.72
CA SER A 281 -12.48 -8.64 -6.69
C SER A 281 -13.55 -8.10 -7.64
N LYS A 282 -14.14 -6.95 -7.35
CA LYS A 282 -15.21 -6.31 -8.13
C LYS A 282 -14.74 -5.17 -9.03
N ILE A 283 -13.46 -4.81 -8.96
CA ILE A 283 -12.93 -3.63 -9.66
C ILE A 283 -13.07 -3.69 -11.19
N GLU A 284 -13.00 -4.89 -11.78
CA GLU A 284 -13.08 -5.04 -13.23
C GLU A 284 -14.46 -4.64 -13.79
N ALA A 285 -15.55 -4.92 -13.07
CA ALA A 285 -16.88 -4.45 -13.47
C ALA A 285 -16.99 -2.91 -13.47
N VAL A 286 -16.32 -2.24 -12.51
CA VAL A 286 -16.22 -0.78 -12.48
C VAL A 286 -15.39 -0.28 -13.67
N SER A 287 -14.26 -0.91 -13.95
CA SER A 287 -13.39 -0.52 -15.06
C SER A 287 -14.06 -0.68 -16.42
N ASP A 288 -14.87 -1.74 -16.62
CA ASP A 288 -15.66 -1.96 -17.83
C ASP A 288 -16.68 -0.83 -18.08
N ALA A 289 -17.38 -0.39 -17.03
CA ALA A 289 -18.31 0.73 -17.11
C ALA A 289 -17.57 2.05 -17.44
N CYS A 290 -16.38 2.26 -16.85
CA CYS A 290 -15.56 3.44 -17.13
C CYS A 290 -14.97 3.45 -18.54
N GLU A 291 -14.57 2.30 -19.08
CA GLU A 291 -14.12 2.19 -20.48
C GLU A 291 -15.24 2.63 -21.44
N LYS A 292 -16.48 2.19 -21.22
CA LYS A 292 -17.64 2.64 -21.98
C LYS A 292 -17.89 4.16 -21.86
N ALA A 293 -17.73 4.71 -20.66
CA ALA A 293 -17.83 6.17 -20.44
C ALA A 293 -16.79 6.94 -21.25
N ASN A 294 -15.59 6.40 -21.40
CA ASN A 294 -14.47 7.05 -22.07
C ASN A 294 -14.42 6.80 -23.58
N SER A 295 -15.29 5.97 -24.16
CA SER A 295 -15.27 5.58 -25.60
C SER A 295 -15.34 6.79 -26.55
N ASN A 296 -15.95 7.91 -26.11
CA ASN A 296 -15.99 9.19 -26.83
C ASN A 296 -15.47 10.32 -25.96
N PHE A 297 -14.29 10.15 -25.35
CA PHE A 297 -13.76 11.09 -24.39
C PHE A 297 -13.74 12.54 -24.91
N THR A 298 -14.51 13.40 -24.29
CA THR A 298 -14.49 14.84 -24.53
C THR A 298 -14.17 15.57 -23.23
N LEU A 299 -13.46 16.71 -23.35
CA LEU A 299 -13.19 17.57 -22.21
C LEU A 299 -14.49 17.92 -21.46
N VAL A 300 -14.55 17.65 -20.17
CA VAL A 300 -15.73 17.89 -19.34
C VAL A 300 -15.54 19.10 -18.42
N LYS A 301 -16.64 19.78 -18.08
CA LYS A 301 -16.61 20.82 -17.07
C LYS A 301 -16.66 20.17 -15.70
N THR A 302 -15.75 20.59 -14.81
CA THR A 302 -15.56 20.00 -13.47
C THR A 302 -15.90 20.97 -12.33
N LEU A 303 -16.31 22.23 -12.65
CA LEU A 303 -16.51 23.27 -11.64
C LEU A 303 -17.58 22.93 -10.59
N ASP A 304 -18.60 22.18 -10.98
CA ASP A 304 -19.75 21.78 -10.18
C ASP A 304 -19.63 20.34 -9.62
N LEU A 305 -18.50 19.66 -9.86
CA LEU A 305 -18.25 18.34 -9.27
C LEU A 305 -17.75 18.47 -7.83
N GLN A 306 -18.11 17.50 -6.99
CA GLN A 306 -17.57 17.39 -5.63
C GLN A 306 -16.06 17.18 -5.66
N LYS A 307 -15.33 17.98 -4.87
CA LYS A 307 -13.86 17.95 -4.80
C LYS A 307 -13.43 17.55 -3.42
N TYR A 308 -12.46 16.65 -3.35
CA TYR A 308 -11.89 16.15 -2.11
C TYR A 308 -10.61 16.87 -1.71
N SER A 309 -9.79 17.28 -2.68
CA SER A 309 -8.55 18.01 -2.41
C SER A 309 -8.80 19.50 -2.11
N ARG A 310 -8.04 20.07 -1.18
CA ARG A 310 -7.98 21.52 -0.90
C ARG A 310 -7.18 22.29 -1.95
N PHE A 311 -6.37 21.59 -2.73
CA PHE A 311 -5.45 22.19 -3.69
C PHE A 311 -6.16 22.53 -5.00
N SER A 312 -5.78 23.62 -5.63
CA SER A 312 -6.34 24.07 -6.91
C SER A 312 -5.69 23.41 -8.13
N TYR A 313 -4.49 22.88 -7.95
CA TYR A 313 -3.76 22.05 -8.91
C TYR A 313 -3.91 20.59 -8.46
N GLY A 314 -4.24 19.69 -9.36
CA GLY A 314 -4.51 18.28 -9.02
C GLY A 314 -5.75 18.07 -8.11
N PRO A 315 -6.91 18.66 -8.43
CA PRO A 315 -8.10 18.40 -7.63
C PRO A 315 -8.56 16.98 -7.85
N TYR A 316 -8.77 16.26 -6.74
CA TYR A 316 -9.45 14.97 -6.74
C TYR A 316 -10.95 15.20 -6.70
N PHE A 317 -11.64 14.60 -7.66
CA PHE A 317 -13.09 14.67 -7.78
C PHE A 317 -13.73 13.39 -7.29
N ASP A 318 -15.02 13.47 -6.92
CA ASP A 318 -15.78 12.25 -6.73
C ASP A 318 -15.77 11.41 -8.01
N PHE A 319 -15.39 10.16 -7.87
CA PHE A 319 -15.17 9.25 -8.99
C PHE A 319 -16.45 9.00 -9.80
N VAL A 320 -17.57 8.74 -9.10
CA VAL A 320 -18.84 8.44 -9.77
C VAL A 320 -19.38 9.67 -10.49
N GLN A 321 -19.34 10.84 -9.84
CA GLN A 321 -19.77 12.08 -10.50
C GLN A 321 -18.93 12.39 -11.74
N LEU A 322 -17.61 12.23 -11.65
CA LEU A 322 -16.72 12.46 -12.79
C LEU A 322 -17.01 11.48 -13.93
N THR A 323 -17.14 10.20 -13.63
CA THR A 323 -17.41 9.15 -14.62
C THR A 323 -18.75 9.36 -15.32
N LYS A 324 -19.83 9.66 -14.58
CA LYS A 324 -21.14 9.99 -15.15
C LYS A 324 -21.06 11.24 -16.04
N ARG A 325 -20.31 12.27 -15.62
CA ARG A 325 -20.09 13.48 -16.41
C ARG A 325 -19.35 13.20 -17.72
N ILE A 326 -18.36 12.32 -17.72
CA ILE A 326 -17.65 11.89 -18.94
C ILE A 326 -18.60 11.07 -19.82
N GLY A 327 -19.26 10.07 -19.24
CA GLY A 327 -20.11 9.12 -19.93
C GLY A 327 -21.39 9.70 -20.52
N ALA A 328 -21.87 10.86 -20.03
CA ALA A 328 -23.09 11.50 -20.50
C ALA A 328 -23.14 11.81 -22.03
N LYS A 329 -21.98 11.71 -22.70
CA LYS A 329 -21.86 11.89 -24.16
C LYS A 329 -21.48 10.61 -24.89
N SER A 330 -21.30 9.51 -24.17
CA SER A 330 -21.00 8.21 -24.76
C SER A 330 -22.30 7.41 -24.96
N PRO A 331 -22.60 6.95 -26.19
CA PRO A 331 -23.83 6.20 -26.45
C PRO A 331 -23.83 4.80 -25.79
N ASP A 332 -22.67 4.28 -25.45
CA ASP A 332 -22.49 2.94 -24.88
C ASP A 332 -22.45 2.94 -23.35
N PHE A 333 -22.47 4.12 -22.74
CA PHE A 333 -22.40 4.26 -21.29
C PHE A 333 -23.79 4.17 -20.65
N ASP A 334 -23.93 3.28 -19.67
CA ASP A 334 -25.13 3.13 -18.84
C ASP A 334 -24.78 3.47 -17.37
N GLU A 335 -25.35 4.55 -16.85
CA GLU A 335 -25.18 4.97 -15.46
C GLU A 335 -25.62 3.89 -14.47
N THR A 336 -26.67 3.12 -14.81
CA THR A 336 -27.20 2.05 -13.94
C THR A 336 -26.19 0.91 -13.80
N GLU A 337 -25.46 0.60 -14.86
CA GLU A 337 -24.38 -0.40 -14.83
C GLU A 337 -23.25 0.06 -13.91
N LEU A 338 -22.81 1.32 -14.01
CA LEU A 338 -21.81 1.90 -13.11
C LEU A 338 -22.30 1.88 -11.66
N ASP A 339 -23.53 2.32 -11.39
CA ASP A 339 -24.07 2.39 -10.03
C ASP A 339 -24.12 1.00 -9.38
N ARG A 340 -24.51 -0.03 -10.15
CA ARG A 340 -24.50 -1.42 -9.68
C ARG A 340 -23.08 -1.91 -9.41
N ALA A 341 -22.15 -1.70 -10.35
CA ALA A 341 -20.76 -2.10 -10.17
C ALA A 341 -20.14 -1.44 -8.94
N MET A 342 -20.43 -0.16 -8.72
CA MET A 342 -19.97 0.59 -7.54
C MET A 342 -20.58 0.07 -6.24
N ALA A 343 -21.85 -0.33 -6.23
CA ALA A 343 -22.52 -0.89 -5.05
C ALA A 343 -21.92 -2.25 -4.64
N ASP A 344 -21.48 -3.05 -5.61
CA ASP A 344 -20.80 -4.32 -5.35
C ASP A 344 -19.33 -4.11 -4.92
N PHE A 345 -18.70 -3.05 -5.40
CA PHE A 345 -17.28 -2.75 -5.17
C PHE A 345 -17.03 -2.02 -3.86
N VAL A 346 -17.77 -0.95 -3.56
CA VAL A 346 -17.65 -0.17 -2.31
C VAL A 346 -18.62 -0.73 -1.29
N ILE A 347 -18.15 -1.68 -0.47
CA ILE A 347 -18.99 -2.41 0.49
C ILE A 347 -19.31 -1.62 1.77
N TYR A 348 -18.55 -0.56 2.04
CA TYR A 348 -18.83 0.42 3.10
C TYR A 348 -18.21 1.77 2.75
N LYS A 349 -18.91 2.85 3.09
CA LYS A 349 -18.37 4.22 3.02
C LYS A 349 -19.07 5.12 4.02
N ALA A 350 -18.34 6.09 4.55
CA ALA A 350 -18.86 7.13 5.43
C ALA A 350 -18.13 8.46 5.21
N CYS A 351 -18.84 9.56 5.35
CA CYS A 351 -18.26 10.90 5.29
C CYS A 351 -18.92 11.84 6.29
N SER A 352 -18.14 12.73 6.86
CA SER A 352 -18.63 13.88 7.61
C SER A 352 -19.15 14.97 6.64
N ALA A 353 -19.97 15.91 7.13
CA ALA A 353 -20.51 16.98 6.32
C ALA A 353 -19.45 17.92 5.71
N LYS A 354 -18.23 17.87 6.21
CA LYS A 354 -17.08 18.63 5.71
C LYS A 354 -15.84 17.76 5.75
N ASN A 355 -14.93 18.01 4.80
CA ASN A 355 -13.60 17.40 4.84
C ASN A 355 -12.66 18.15 5.80
N PHE A 356 -11.43 17.64 5.96
CA PHE A 356 -10.38 18.23 6.79
C PHE A 356 -10.16 19.73 6.53
N SER A 357 -10.24 20.18 5.29
CA SER A 357 -10.06 21.59 4.92
C SER A 357 -11.31 22.47 5.10
N GLY A 358 -12.39 21.90 5.64
CA GLY A 358 -13.65 22.61 5.88
C GLY A 358 -14.57 22.74 4.66
N LYS A 359 -14.23 22.10 3.52
CA LYS A 359 -15.11 22.03 2.35
C LYS A 359 -16.28 21.10 2.64
N GLU A 360 -17.46 21.51 2.20
CA GLU A 360 -18.66 20.69 2.32
C GLU A 360 -18.56 19.43 1.45
N ILE A 361 -19.02 18.31 2.00
CA ILE A 361 -19.23 17.05 1.31
C ILE A 361 -20.72 16.77 1.33
N ASP A 362 -21.29 16.61 0.15
CA ASP A 362 -22.65 16.14 -0.03
C ASP A 362 -22.64 14.60 0.05
N PRO A 363 -23.26 13.99 1.08
CA PRO A 363 -23.24 12.54 1.24
C PRO A 363 -23.98 11.80 0.12
N GLU A 364 -24.95 12.42 -0.55
CA GLU A 364 -25.66 11.83 -1.70
C GLU A 364 -24.73 11.66 -2.92
N ASN A 365 -23.72 12.51 -2.99
CA ASN A 365 -22.70 12.51 -4.05
C ASN A 365 -21.38 11.91 -3.62
N TYR A 366 -21.31 11.32 -2.43
CA TYR A 366 -20.08 10.70 -1.91
C TYR A 366 -19.96 9.25 -2.34
N SER A 367 -19.05 8.96 -3.27
CA SER A 367 -18.81 7.59 -3.73
C SER A 367 -17.84 6.79 -2.83
N GLY A 368 -17.05 7.45 -2.00
CA GLY A 368 -15.96 6.86 -1.22
C GLY A 368 -14.63 6.82 -1.97
N ILE A 369 -14.63 7.16 -3.25
CA ILE A 369 -13.46 7.09 -4.14
C ILE A 369 -13.28 8.42 -4.83
N SER A 370 -12.02 8.85 -4.95
CA SER A 370 -11.61 10.01 -5.76
C SER A 370 -11.06 9.58 -7.12
N ALA A 371 -11.00 10.53 -8.04
CA ALA A 371 -10.40 10.35 -9.35
C ALA A 371 -9.78 11.65 -9.88
N HIS A 372 -8.76 11.50 -10.71
CA HIS A 372 -8.16 12.58 -11.47
C HIS A 372 -8.96 12.88 -12.74
N ALA A 373 -9.17 14.16 -13.03
CA ALA A 373 -9.83 14.59 -14.27
C ALA A 373 -8.80 14.78 -15.38
N TYR A 374 -8.42 13.68 -16.02
CA TYR A 374 -7.49 13.65 -17.14
C TYR A 374 -7.86 14.64 -18.25
N LYS A 375 -6.88 15.26 -18.91
CA LYS A 375 -6.99 16.36 -19.89
C LYS A 375 -7.59 17.68 -19.37
N VAL A 376 -8.17 17.71 -18.18
CA VAL A 376 -8.56 18.96 -17.52
C VAL A 376 -7.38 19.52 -16.75
N TYR A 377 -6.68 18.64 -16.08
CA TYR A 377 -5.44 18.92 -15.36
C TYR A 377 -4.35 18.04 -15.96
N THR A 378 -3.29 18.65 -16.45
CA THR A 378 -2.24 17.99 -17.25
C THR A 378 -0.91 17.91 -16.52
N THR A 379 -0.90 18.29 -15.23
CA THR A 379 0.28 18.08 -14.38
C THR A 379 0.53 16.57 -14.28
N HIS A 380 1.76 16.13 -14.51
CA HIS A 380 2.16 14.72 -14.52
C HIS A 380 1.48 13.83 -15.58
N ASP A 381 1.05 14.41 -16.70
CA ASP A 381 0.28 13.72 -17.75
C ASP A 381 1.01 12.47 -18.28
N GLU A 382 2.33 12.51 -18.42
CA GLU A 382 3.15 11.39 -18.89
C GLU A 382 3.12 10.23 -17.88
N TYR A 383 3.30 10.53 -16.59
CA TYR A 383 3.23 9.52 -15.54
C TYR A 383 1.80 8.96 -15.41
N TYR A 384 0.77 9.81 -15.42
CA TYR A 384 -0.62 9.36 -15.38
C TYR A 384 -0.93 8.35 -16.48
N ARG A 385 -0.41 8.57 -17.71
CA ARG A 385 -0.58 7.65 -18.83
C ARG A 385 0.16 6.32 -18.66
N SER A 386 1.17 6.28 -17.81
CA SER A 386 1.88 5.03 -17.49
C SER A 386 1.13 4.13 -16.52
N LEU A 387 0.15 4.67 -15.78
CA LEU A 387 -0.64 3.93 -14.81
C LEU A 387 -1.58 2.91 -15.48
N ASP A 388 -1.80 1.80 -14.81
CA ASP A 388 -2.68 0.73 -15.28
C ASP A 388 -4.13 1.22 -15.46
N TRP A 389 -4.60 2.11 -14.57
CA TRP A 389 -5.94 2.69 -14.69
C TRP A 389 -6.13 3.41 -16.03
N TYR A 390 -5.20 4.32 -16.39
CA TYR A 390 -5.28 5.02 -17.67
C TYR A 390 -5.26 4.05 -18.84
N LYS A 391 -4.33 3.10 -18.85
CA LYS A 391 -4.23 2.09 -19.91
C LYS A 391 -5.52 1.29 -20.05
N ARG A 392 -6.17 0.97 -18.92
CA ARG A 392 -7.40 0.18 -18.92
C ARG A 392 -8.59 0.92 -19.51
N ILE A 393 -8.81 2.17 -19.10
CA ILE A 393 -10.00 2.95 -19.52
C ILE A 393 -9.84 3.65 -20.86
N MET A 394 -8.62 3.76 -21.38
CA MET A 394 -8.30 4.46 -22.63
C MET A 394 -7.88 3.49 -23.74
N ASN A 395 -7.95 2.16 -23.52
CA ASN A 395 -7.63 1.16 -24.52
C ASN A 395 -8.54 1.34 -25.76
N GLY A 396 -7.91 1.77 -26.88
CA GLY A 396 -8.57 1.98 -28.17
C GLY A 396 -8.69 3.43 -28.63
N GLN A 397 -8.12 4.40 -27.90
CA GLN A 397 -8.09 5.82 -28.31
C GLN A 397 -6.70 6.29 -28.71
#